data_ccad5b529d0ed584520b1531c67ec531
#
_entry.id   ccad5b529d0ed584520b1531c67ec531
#
_cell.length_a   1.000
_cell.length_b   1.000
_cell.length_c   1.000
_cell.angle_alpha   90.00
_cell.angle_beta   90.00
_cell.angle_gamma   90.00
#
_symmetry.space_group_name_H-M   'P 1'
#
loop_
_entity.id
_entity.type
_entity.pdbx_description
1 polymer ?
#
loop_
_entity_poly.entity_id
_entity_poly.type
_entity_poly.pdbx_seq_one_letter_code
_entity_poly.pdbx_strand_id
1 'polypeptide(L)'
;ASLVKLEDYPFALEVDEETFKKNEEMFSFLTEEADKRGIFVIQMFYNIILSKPFAEHYGLRTQDRNRPITPLIADYTRKSIAAFIEKYPNVGLLVCLGEAMCTVEDDVEWFTKTIIPGVKDGLQALGRTDEPPLLLRAHDTDCKLVMDAPLPLYKNLYTMHKYNGESLTTYEPRGPWAKIHTDLSSLGSIHISNVHILANLEPFRWGSPDFVQKAVKAMHDVHGANALHLYPQASYWDWPYTADKLPDGKREFQLDRDWIWYQTWGRYAWNCRRNRSQEIDYWNHQLGKFYGTSDENAGLIREAYEESGEIAPKLLRRFGITEGNRQTLLLGMFMSQ
;
A
#
# COMPACT_ATOMS: atom_id res chain seq x y z
N ALA A 1 15.33 9.41 -7.81
CA ALA A 1 16.56 10.23 -7.64
C ALA A 1 17.62 9.59 -6.75
N SER A 2 17.32 8.50 -6.07
CA SER A 2 18.30 7.75 -5.23
C SER A 2 18.52 6.30 -5.68
N LEU A 3 17.79 5.84 -6.69
CA LEU A 3 17.86 4.48 -7.24
C LEU A 3 18.29 4.45 -8.72
N VAL A 4 18.16 5.56 -9.44
CA VAL A 4 18.58 5.69 -10.84
C VAL A 4 19.33 6.99 -11.08
N LYS A 5 20.27 6.96 -12.02
CA LYS A 5 20.99 8.11 -12.56
C LYS A 5 20.55 8.35 -13.98
N LEU A 6 20.34 9.60 -14.35
CA LEU A 6 19.95 9.99 -15.69
C LEU A 6 21.11 10.71 -16.38
N GLU A 7 21.48 10.27 -17.57
CA GLU A 7 22.55 10.90 -18.34
C GLU A 7 22.21 12.35 -18.70
N ASP A 8 20.94 12.61 -19.06
CA ASP A 8 20.47 13.95 -19.43
C ASP A 8 20.30 14.88 -18.21
N TYR A 9 20.19 14.31 -17.00
CA TYR A 9 20.00 15.06 -15.75
C TYR A 9 20.96 14.58 -14.65
N PRO A 10 22.28 14.60 -14.86
CA PRO A 10 23.25 14.05 -13.92
C PRO A 10 23.24 14.75 -12.56
N PHE A 11 22.82 16.02 -12.53
CA PHE A 11 22.67 16.82 -11.32
C PHE A 11 21.42 16.48 -10.48
N ALA A 12 20.49 15.67 -11.01
CA ALA A 12 19.23 15.35 -10.33
C ALA A 12 19.36 14.29 -9.23
N LEU A 13 20.54 13.73 -9.01
CA LEU A 13 20.80 12.75 -7.97
C LEU A 13 20.69 13.41 -6.58
N GLU A 14 19.89 12.85 -5.67
CA GLU A 14 19.65 13.42 -4.34
C GLU A 14 20.63 12.95 -3.26
N VAL A 15 21.45 11.99 -3.57
CA VAL A 15 22.42 11.39 -2.64
C VAL A 15 23.81 11.43 -3.27
N ASP A 16 24.84 11.32 -2.45
CA ASP A 16 26.21 11.18 -2.96
C ASP A 16 26.42 9.82 -3.67
N GLU A 17 27.51 9.72 -4.40
CA GLU A 17 27.85 8.53 -5.20
C GLU A 17 28.01 7.26 -4.36
N GLU A 18 28.52 7.38 -3.15
CA GLU A 18 28.69 6.22 -2.26
C GLU A 18 27.34 5.71 -1.77
N THR A 19 26.46 6.62 -1.35
CA THR A 19 25.09 6.29 -0.94
C THR A 19 24.28 5.75 -2.11
N PHE A 20 24.46 6.34 -3.31
CA PHE A 20 23.81 5.83 -4.51
C PHE A 20 24.18 4.38 -4.81
N LYS A 21 25.45 4.04 -4.79
CA LYS A 21 25.92 2.66 -4.99
C LYS A 21 25.35 1.69 -3.97
N LYS A 22 25.33 2.05 -2.70
CA LYS A 22 24.71 1.23 -1.64
C LYS A 22 23.22 1.00 -1.86
N ASN A 23 22.49 2.04 -2.26
CA ASN A 23 21.07 1.93 -2.59
C ASN A 23 20.84 1.04 -3.79
N GLU A 24 21.67 1.18 -4.83
CA GLU A 24 21.63 0.37 -6.04
C GLU A 24 21.87 -1.12 -5.72
N GLU A 25 22.95 -1.43 -4.99
CA GLU A 25 23.28 -2.80 -4.59
C GLU A 25 22.16 -3.43 -3.76
N MET A 26 21.64 -2.69 -2.76
CA MET A 26 20.56 -3.16 -1.91
C MET A 26 19.26 -3.39 -2.70
N PHE A 27 18.89 -2.46 -3.57
CA PHE A 27 17.64 -2.59 -4.33
C PHE A 27 17.74 -3.63 -5.44
N SER A 28 18.90 -3.79 -6.08
CA SER A 28 19.17 -4.89 -7.02
C SER A 28 19.04 -6.24 -6.34
N PHE A 29 19.68 -6.42 -5.18
CA PHE A 29 19.53 -7.64 -4.38
C PHE A 29 18.07 -7.93 -4.05
N LEU A 30 17.30 -6.91 -3.60
CA LEU A 30 15.88 -7.08 -3.26
C LEU A 30 15.06 -7.54 -4.48
N THR A 31 15.24 -6.88 -5.62
CA THR A 31 14.46 -7.18 -6.83
C THR A 31 14.84 -8.53 -7.44
N GLU A 32 16.12 -8.89 -7.42
CA GLU A 32 16.60 -10.21 -7.87
C GLU A 32 16.08 -11.35 -6.99
N GLU A 33 16.10 -11.16 -5.66
CA GLU A 33 15.57 -12.16 -4.73
C GLU A 33 14.05 -12.30 -4.83
N ALA A 34 13.35 -11.21 -5.12
CA ALA A 34 11.92 -11.23 -5.40
C ALA A 34 11.62 -11.96 -6.71
N ASP A 35 12.38 -11.69 -7.77
CA ASP A 35 12.22 -12.32 -9.08
C ASP A 35 12.36 -13.85 -9.00
N LYS A 36 13.40 -14.34 -8.32
CA LYS A 36 13.60 -15.77 -8.06
C LYS A 36 12.41 -16.47 -7.40
N ARG A 37 11.54 -15.71 -6.75
CA ARG A 37 10.34 -16.19 -6.03
C ARG A 37 9.04 -15.86 -6.75
N GLY A 38 9.09 -15.27 -7.95
CA GLY A 38 7.91 -14.82 -8.69
C GLY A 38 7.16 -13.67 -8.03
N ILE A 39 7.86 -12.81 -7.28
CA ILE A 39 7.31 -11.67 -6.55
C ILE A 39 7.70 -10.38 -7.25
N PHE A 40 6.72 -9.54 -7.61
CA PHE A 40 6.99 -8.18 -8.09
C PHE A 40 7.26 -7.24 -6.93
N VAL A 41 8.29 -6.41 -7.08
CA VAL A 41 8.54 -5.27 -6.19
C VAL A 41 7.79 -4.05 -6.74
N ILE A 42 6.70 -3.65 -6.08
CA ILE A 42 5.88 -2.53 -6.52
C ILE A 42 6.38 -1.25 -5.85
N GLN A 43 6.99 -0.38 -6.64
CA GLN A 43 7.45 0.91 -6.16
C GLN A 43 6.28 1.90 -6.09
N MET A 44 6.02 2.44 -4.90
CA MET A 44 5.08 3.56 -4.77
C MET A 44 5.67 4.80 -5.43
N PHE A 45 4.90 5.39 -6.31
CA PHE A 45 5.29 6.54 -7.10
C PHE A 45 4.26 7.67 -6.93
N TYR A 46 4.59 8.64 -6.10
CA TYR A 46 3.78 9.85 -5.92
C TYR A 46 4.05 10.86 -7.06
N ASN A 47 3.81 10.43 -8.24
CA ASN A 47 3.77 11.12 -9.52
C ASN A 47 4.73 12.29 -9.72
N ILE A 48 4.25 13.51 -9.58
CA ILE A 48 4.90 14.75 -9.96
C ILE A 48 5.85 15.31 -8.88
N ILE A 49 6.39 14.43 -8.06
CA ILE A 49 7.45 14.79 -7.12
C ILE A 49 8.79 14.78 -7.86
N LEU A 50 9.46 15.93 -7.84
CA LEU A 50 10.78 16.12 -8.43
C LEU A 50 11.85 15.88 -7.37
N SER A 51 13.02 15.42 -7.79
CA SER A 51 14.18 15.45 -6.90
C SER A 51 14.51 16.87 -6.49
N LYS A 52 15.03 17.04 -5.29
CA LYS A 52 15.37 18.36 -4.78
C LYS A 52 16.41 19.06 -5.66
N PRO A 53 17.53 18.43 -6.08
CA PRO A 53 18.50 19.07 -6.95
C PRO A 53 17.92 19.45 -8.34
N PHE A 54 17.04 18.64 -8.91
CA PHE A 54 16.37 18.98 -10.15
C PHE A 54 15.46 20.20 -9.97
N ALA A 55 14.65 20.22 -8.92
CA ALA A 55 13.77 21.34 -8.63
C ALA A 55 14.55 22.64 -8.40
N GLU A 56 15.62 22.60 -7.62
CA GLU A 56 16.49 23.77 -7.38
C GLU A 56 17.15 24.28 -8.66
N HIS A 57 17.63 23.37 -9.52
CA HIS A 57 18.26 23.75 -10.80
C HIS A 57 17.33 24.54 -11.73
N TYR A 58 16.06 24.19 -11.74
CA TYR A 58 15.06 24.83 -12.60
C TYR A 58 14.16 25.85 -11.87
N GLY A 59 14.44 26.18 -10.62
CA GLY A 59 13.63 27.11 -9.82
C GLY A 59 12.21 26.62 -9.56
N LEU A 60 12.03 25.30 -9.40
CA LEU A 60 10.74 24.65 -9.17
C LEU A 60 10.59 24.25 -7.70
N ARG A 61 9.38 23.95 -7.29
CA ARG A 61 9.12 23.23 -6.03
C ARG A 61 9.23 21.74 -6.25
N THR A 62 9.66 20.99 -5.24
CA THR A 62 9.70 19.52 -5.30
C THR A 62 8.31 18.93 -5.48
N GLN A 63 7.32 19.48 -4.79
CA GLN A 63 5.92 19.09 -4.91
C GLN A 63 5.04 20.33 -5.05
N ASP A 64 4.14 20.32 -6.04
CA ASP A 64 3.18 21.39 -6.28
C ASP A 64 1.99 20.83 -7.07
N ARG A 65 0.82 20.72 -6.42
CA ARG A 65 -0.41 20.18 -7.03
C ARG A 65 -0.95 21.06 -8.16
N ASN A 66 -0.63 22.34 -8.14
CA ASN A 66 -1.09 23.31 -9.15
C ASN A 66 -0.09 23.47 -10.30
N ARG A 67 0.96 22.67 -10.32
CA ARG A 67 1.97 22.75 -11.37
C ARG A 67 1.41 22.23 -12.70
N PRO A 68 1.52 23.00 -13.78
CA PRO A 68 1.16 22.51 -15.09
C PRO A 68 2.14 21.41 -15.53
N ILE A 69 1.64 20.46 -16.31
CA ILE A 69 2.47 19.48 -16.99
C ILE A 69 3.28 20.22 -18.07
N THR A 70 4.59 20.28 -17.90
CA THR A 70 5.50 20.88 -18.87
C THR A 70 6.32 19.79 -19.57
N PRO A 71 6.80 20.02 -20.81
CA PRO A 71 7.67 19.06 -21.50
C PRO A 71 8.90 18.67 -20.68
N LEU A 72 9.48 19.60 -19.93
CA LEU A 72 10.64 19.36 -19.08
C LEU A 72 10.34 18.34 -17.97
N ILE A 73 9.23 18.54 -17.25
CA ILE A 73 8.84 17.66 -16.14
C ILE A 73 8.41 16.28 -16.66
N ALA A 74 7.70 16.26 -17.77
CA ALA A 74 7.29 15.03 -18.43
C ALA A 74 8.49 14.21 -18.91
N ASP A 75 9.47 14.84 -19.54
CA ASP A 75 10.70 14.19 -20.01
C ASP A 75 11.52 13.63 -18.84
N TYR A 76 11.75 14.44 -17.82
CA TYR A 76 12.47 14.00 -16.60
C TYR A 76 11.81 12.78 -15.95
N THR A 77 10.49 12.83 -15.78
CA THR A 77 9.75 11.72 -15.13
C THR A 77 9.71 10.48 -16.01
N ARG A 78 9.44 10.62 -17.31
CA ARG A 78 9.43 9.52 -18.26
C ARG A 78 10.78 8.79 -18.30
N LYS A 79 11.88 9.54 -18.37
CA LYS A 79 13.25 9.00 -18.34
C LYS A 79 13.58 8.34 -16.99
N SER A 80 13.12 8.92 -15.89
CA SER A 80 13.31 8.32 -14.56
C SER A 80 12.62 6.97 -14.44
N ILE A 81 11.40 6.85 -14.96
CA ILE A 81 10.65 5.59 -14.99
C ILE A 81 11.33 4.59 -15.93
N ALA A 82 11.71 5.01 -17.12
CA ALA A 82 12.39 4.14 -18.09
C ALA A 82 13.68 3.56 -17.51
N ALA A 83 14.53 4.40 -16.94
CA ALA A 83 15.77 3.96 -16.30
C ALA A 83 15.53 3.01 -15.10
N PHE A 84 14.45 3.23 -14.35
CA PHE A 84 14.09 2.35 -13.24
C PHE A 84 13.64 0.97 -13.72
N ILE A 85 12.78 0.91 -14.73
CA ILE A 85 12.28 -0.35 -15.33
C ILE A 85 13.41 -1.12 -16.02
N GLU A 86 14.29 -0.41 -16.71
CA GLU A 86 15.45 -1.00 -17.39
C GLU A 86 16.44 -1.62 -16.40
N LYS A 87 16.67 -0.94 -15.28
CA LYS A 87 17.72 -1.30 -14.33
C LYS A 87 17.35 -2.45 -13.41
N TYR A 88 16.11 -2.51 -12.96
CA TYR A 88 15.70 -3.46 -11.93
C TYR A 88 14.74 -4.51 -12.49
N PRO A 89 15.03 -5.81 -12.33
CA PRO A 89 14.09 -6.85 -12.74
C PRO A 89 12.88 -6.87 -11.82
N ASN A 90 11.76 -7.35 -12.35
CA ASN A 90 10.56 -7.69 -11.60
C ASN A 90 9.95 -6.54 -10.75
N VAL A 91 10.04 -5.32 -11.27
CA VAL A 91 9.44 -4.13 -10.63
C VAL A 91 8.15 -3.72 -11.33
N GLY A 92 7.24 -3.14 -10.56
CA GLY A 92 6.04 -2.47 -11.03
C GLY A 92 5.85 -1.15 -10.31
N LEU A 93 4.80 -0.40 -10.65
CA LEU A 93 4.53 0.91 -10.06
C LEU A 93 3.14 0.96 -9.43
N LEU A 94 3.05 1.62 -8.28
CA LEU A 94 1.80 2.07 -7.69
C LEU A 94 1.73 3.60 -7.83
N VAL A 95 0.70 4.06 -8.54
CA VAL A 95 0.52 5.45 -8.92
C VAL A 95 -0.66 6.06 -8.17
N CYS A 96 -0.49 7.29 -7.70
CA CYS A 96 -1.50 8.03 -6.97
C CYS A 96 -1.63 9.44 -7.59
N LEU A 97 -2.46 9.58 -8.63
CA LEU A 97 -2.51 10.78 -9.46
C LEU A 97 -3.07 12.00 -8.74
N GLY A 98 -4.24 11.89 -8.12
CA GLY A 98 -4.96 13.02 -7.55
C GLY A 98 -4.30 13.71 -6.37
N GLU A 99 -3.32 13.08 -5.70
CA GLU A 99 -2.53 13.76 -4.67
C GLU A 99 -1.46 14.70 -5.27
N ALA A 100 -1.24 14.63 -6.58
CA ALA A 100 -0.22 15.41 -7.25
C ALA A 100 -0.78 16.36 -8.30
N MET A 101 -2.01 16.15 -8.75
CA MET A 101 -2.67 16.95 -9.78
C MET A 101 -4.07 17.38 -9.34
N CYS A 102 -4.62 18.38 -10.00
CA CYS A 102 -5.90 18.98 -9.59
C CYS A 102 -7.07 18.63 -10.50
N THR A 103 -6.81 18.17 -11.73
CA THR A 103 -7.85 17.90 -12.71
C THR A 103 -7.78 16.48 -13.26
N VAL A 104 -8.91 15.92 -13.67
CA VAL A 104 -8.98 14.59 -14.30
C VAL A 104 -8.23 14.59 -15.63
N GLU A 105 -8.27 15.70 -16.36
CA GLU A 105 -7.57 15.87 -17.62
C GLU A 105 -6.04 15.76 -17.43
N ASP A 106 -5.51 16.39 -16.41
CA ASP A 106 -4.10 16.28 -16.05
C ASP A 106 -3.74 14.87 -15.60
N ASP A 107 -4.60 14.20 -14.81
CA ASP A 107 -4.44 12.81 -14.41
C ASP A 107 -4.33 11.89 -15.64
N VAL A 108 -5.25 12.04 -16.59
CA VAL A 108 -5.27 11.27 -17.85
C VAL A 108 -4.03 11.55 -18.68
N GLU A 109 -3.69 12.83 -18.88
CA GLU A 109 -2.53 13.23 -19.66
C GLU A 109 -1.23 12.67 -19.07
N TRP A 110 -1.05 12.85 -17.78
CA TRP A 110 0.15 12.39 -17.09
C TRP A 110 0.32 10.89 -17.15
N PHE A 111 -0.78 10.16 -16.91
CA PHE A 111 -0.76 8.70 -16.91
C PHE A 111 -0.48 8.13 -18.30
N THR A 112 -1.18 8.64 -19.32
CA THR A 112 -1.12 8.10 -20.68
C THR A 112 0.07 8.60 -21.49
N LYS A 113 0.56 9.83 -21.24
CA LYS A 113 1.64 10.44 -22.02
C LYS A 113 3.01 10.46 -21.33
N THR A 114 3.04 10.21 -20.01
CA THR A 114 4.30 10.24 -19.26
C THR A 114 4.60 8.90 -18.59
N ILE A 115 3.70 8.41 -17.73
CA ILE A 115 3.97 7.20 -16.92
C ILE A 115 4.00 5.96 -17.79
N ILE A 116 2.91 5.64 -18.49
CA ILE A 116 2.85 4.44 -19.34
C ILE A 116 3.95 4.44 -20.42
N PRO A 117 4.20 5.55 -21.13
CA PRO A 117 5.33 5.61 -22.07
C PRO A 117 6.68 5.37 -21.39
N GLY A 118 6.91 5.91 -20.18
CA GLY A 118 8.15 5.66 -19.45
C GLY A 118 8.37 4.17 -19.13
N VAL A 119 7.31 3.47 -18.71
CA VAL A 119 7.38 2.00 -18.50
C VAL A 119 7.71 1.29 -19.82
N LYS A 120 7.03 1.66 -20.90
CA LYS A 120 7.25 1.05 -22.23
C LYS A 120 8.63 1.31 -22.80
N ASP A 121 9.17 2.50 -22.60
CA ASP A 121 10.55 2.82 -23.03
C ASP A 121 11.58 1.93 -22.32
N GLY A 122 11.44 1.74 -21.00
CA GLY A 122 12.33 0.84 -20.24
C GLY A 122 12.21 -0.62 -20.69
N LEU A 123 10.99 -1.10 -20.93
CA LEU A 123 10.77 -2.44 -21.48
C LEU A 123 11.35 -2.61 -22.88
N GLN A 124 11.20 -1.61 -23.73
CA GLN A 124 11.77 -1.59 -25.09
C GLN A 124 13.30 -1.67 -25.06
N ALA A 125 13.94 -0.92 -24.16
CA ALA A 125 15.39 -0.97 -23.97
C ALA A 125 15.89 -2.39 -23.62
N LEU A 126 15.09 -3.15 -22.87
CA LEU A 126 15.35 -4.53 -22.50
C LEU A 126 14.91 -5.57 -23.55
N GLY A 127 14.27 -5.15 -24.64
CA GLY A 127 13.65 -6.05 -25.61
C GLY A 127 12.49 -6.88 -25.02
N ARG A 128 11.83 -6.39 -23.96
CA ARG A 128 10.72 -7.05 -23.26
C ARG A 128 9.37 -6.56 -23.79
N THR A 129 8.41 -7.47 -23.81
CA THR A 129 7.01 -7.18 -24.18
C THR A 129 6.01 -7.48 -23.06
N ASP A 130 6.44 -8.15 -22.01
CA ASP A 130 5.65 -8.46 -20.83
C ASP A 130 5.50 -7.20 -19.96
N GLU A 131 4.27 -6.76 -19.78
CA GLU A 131 3.96 -5.56 -19.00
C GLU A 131 3.97 -5.88 -17.50
N PRO A 132 4.83 -5.23 -16.67
CA PRO A 132 4.79 -5.37 -15.22
C PRO A 132 3.51 -4.78 -14.64
N PRO A 133 3.12 -5.12 -13.39
CA PRO A 133 1.95 -4.54 -12.74
C PRO A 133 2.05 -3.02 -12.64
N LEU A 134 1.00 -2.34 -13.06
CA LEU A 134 0.82 -0.91 -12.90
C LEU A 134 -0.49 -0.66 -12.16
N LEU A 135 -0.39 -0.17 -10.93
CA LEU A 135 -1.51 -0.02 -10.00
C LEU A 135 -1.95 1.44 -9.94
N LEU A 136 -3.20 1.71 -10.28
CA LEU A 136 -3.81 3.03 -10.09
C LEU A 136 -4.59 3.05 -8.78
N ARG A 137 -4.14 3.87 -7.83
CA ARG A 137 -4.79 4.05 -6.53
C ARG A 137 -5.85 5.14 -6.62
N ALA A 138 -7.08 4.80 -6.27
CA ALA A 138 -8.21 5.70 -6.21
C ALA A 138 -8.19 6.54 -4.92
N HIS A 139 -7.21 7.42 -4.79
CA HIS A 139 -7.12 8.38 -3.70
C HIS A 139 -7.03 9.77 -4.30
N ASP A 140 -7.99 10.62 -4.00
CA ASP A 140 -8.20 11.91 -4.68
C ASP A 140 -8.22 11.82 -6.22
N THR A 141 -8.45 10.63 -6.76
CA THR A 141 -8.45 10.33 -8.20
C THR A 141 -9.79 9.74 -8.60
N ASP A 142 -10.46 10.31 -9.59
CA ASP A 142 -11.61 9.65 -10.23
C ASP A 142 -11.13 8.53 -11.16
N CYS A 143 -10.80 7.39 -10.57
CA CYS A 143 -10.28 6.26 -11.32
C CYS A 143 -11.22 5.79 -12.45
N LYS A 144 -12.53 5.96 -12.30
CA LYS A 144 -13.48 5.55 -13.33
C LYS A 144 -13.28 6.36 -14.62
N LEU A 145 -13.14 7.67 -14.47
CA LEU A 145 -12.89 8.55 -15.62
C LEU A 145 -11.47 8.39 -16.17
N VAL A 146 -10.50 8.20 -15.29
CA VAL A 146 -9.10 8.06 -15.70
C VAL A 146 -8.85 6.74 -16.43
N MET A 147 -9.46 5.63 -15.99
CA MET A 147 -9.17 4.28 -16.50
C MET A 147 -9.57 4.04 -17.97
N ASP A 148 -10.57 4.74 -18.48
CA ASP A 148 -11.02 4.58 -19.86
C ASP A 148 -9.90 4.86 -20.89
N ALA A 149 -9.01 5.80 -20.59
CA ALA A 149 -7.90 6.17 -21.46
C ALA A 149 -6.69 5.21 -21.42
N PRO A 150 -6.20 4.74 -20.26
CA PRO A 150 -5.05 3.85 -20.19
C PRO A 150 -5.35 2.38 -20.50
N LEU A 151 -6.57 1.89 -20.27
CA LEU A 151 -6.92 0.48 -20.51
C LEU A 151 -6.60 -0.01 -21.94
N PRO A 152 -6.81 0.75 -23.01
CA PRO A 152 -6.38 0.35 -24.34
C PRO A 152 -4.85 0.36 -24.54
N LEU A 153 -4.13 1.09 -23.70
CA LEU A 153 -2.69 1.32 -23.83
C LEU A 153 -1.85 0.33 -23.01
N TYR A 154 -2.41 -0.20 -21.93
CA TYR A 154 -1.69 -1.05 -20.99
C TYR A 154 -2.60 -2.14 -20.43
N LYS A 155 -2.19 -3.41 -20.55
CA LYS A 155 -3.04 -4.56 -20.20
C LYS A 155 -2.95 -4.95 -18.75
N ASN A 156 -1.76 -4.88 -18.15
CA ASN A 156 -1.53 -5.30 -16.76
C ASN A 156 -1.79 -4.14 -15.78
N LEU A 157 -2.97 -3.54 -15.89
CA LEU A 157 -3.39 -2.35 -15.16
C LEU A 157 -4.39 -2.73 -14.06
N TYR A 158 -4.04 -2.40 -12.82
CA TYR A 158 -4.80 -2.73 -11.61
C TYR A 158 -5.42 -1.47 -11.02
N THR A 159 -6.55 -1.64 -10.35
CA THR A 159 -7.13 -0.59 -9.50
C THR A 159 -6.94 -0.92 -8.03
N MET A 160 -6.80 0.09 -7.18
CA MET A 160 -6.69 -0.08 -5.74
C MET A 160 -7.44 1.01 -4.99
N HIS A 161 -8.17 0.62 -3.96
CA HIS A 161 -8.83 1.57 -3.06
C HIS A 161 -8.74 1.13 -1.60
N LYS A 162 -8.73 2.11 -0.68
CA LYS A 162 -8.77 1.85 0.77
C LYS A 162 -10.06 1.15 1.14
N TYR A 163 -10.01 0.12 1.99
CA TYR A 163 -11.15 -0.72 2.36
C TYR A 163 -12.37 0.12 2.78
N ASN A 164 -12.20 1.03 3.70
CA ASN A 164 -13.22 1.96 4.16
C ASN A 164 -12.61 3.32 4.59
N GLY A 165 -11.61 3.79 3.87
CA GLY A 165 -10.90 5.04 4.11
C GLY A 165 -9.61 4.87 4.90
N GLU A 166 -9.32 5.83 5.78
CA GLU A 166 -8.04 5.91 6.48
C GLU A 166 -7.84 4.84 7.56
N SER A 167 -8.91 4.17 8.00
CA SER A 167 -8.87 3.18 9.09
C SER A 167 -9.74 1.98 8.79
N LEU A 168 -9.26 0.81 9.13
CA LEU A 168 -10.04 -0.41 9.08
C LEU A 168 -10.89 -0.56 10.36
N THR A 169 -11.93 0.23 10.50
CA THR A 169 -12.78 0.25 11.70
C THR A 169 -13.92 -0.75 11.69
N THR A 170 -14.16 -1.42 10.58
CA THR A 170 -15.19 -2.45 10.44
C THR A 170 -14.86 -3.43 9.33
N TYR A 171 -15.27 -4.68 9.52
CA TYR A 171 -15.24 -5.70 8.48
C TYR A 171 -16.49 -5.70 7.58
N GLU A 172 -17.49 -4.88 7.88
CA GLU A 172 -18.67 -4.72 7.03
C GLU A 172 -18.48 -3.55 6.07
N PRO A 173 -18.42 -3.80 4.75
CA PRO A 173 -18.40 -2.72 3.77
C PRO A 173 -19.68 -1.90 3.83
N ARG A 174 -19.56 -0.58 3.89
CA ARG A 174 -20.70 0.33 3.98
C ARG A 174 -20.51 1.60 3.20
N GLY A 175 -21.65 2.19 2.82
CA GLY A 175 -21.75 3.52 2.25
C GLY A 175 -20.95 3.73 0.96
N PRO A 176 -20.47 4.96 0.72
CA PRO A 176 -19.79 5.34 -0.51
C PRO A 176 -18.52 4.52 -0.79
N TRP A 177 -17.80 4.11 0.25
CA TRP A 177 -16.58 3.32 0.12
C TRP A 177 -16.82 1.98 -0.55
N ALA A 178 -17.87 1.25 -0.13
CA ALA A 178 -18.23 -0.02 -0.76
C ALA A 178 -18.58 0.16 -2.24
N LYS A 179 -19.30 1.26 -2.57
CA LYS A 179 -19.64 1.57 -3.95
C LYS A 179 -18.42 1.83 -4.83
N ILE A 180 -17.43 2.57 -4.33
CA ILE A 180 -16.18 2.81 -5.08
C ILE A 180 -15.51 1.49 -5.43
N HIS A 181 -15.42 0.55 -4.50
CA HIS A 181 -14.84 -0.77 -4.76
C HIS A 181 -15.59 -1.53 -5.86
N THR A 182 -16.93 -1.57 -5.80
CA THR A 182 -17.74 -2.26 -6.81
C THR A 182 -17.63 -1.60 -8.19
N ASP A 183 -17.53 -0.28 -8.24
CA ASP A 183 -17.33 0.44 -9.50
C ASP A 183 -15.95 0.11 -10.09
N LEU A 184 -14.89 0.11 -9.26
CA LEU A 184 -13.52 -0.13 -9.72
C LEU A 184 -13.24 -1.59 -10.06
N SER A 185 -13.86 -2.54 -9.38
CA SER A 185 -13.67 -3.98 -9.63
C SER A 185 -14.14 -4.42 -11.03
N SER A 186 -14.96 -3.60 -11.68
CA SER A 186 -15.45 -3.84 -13.05
C SER A 186 -14.56 -3.24 -14.14
N LEU A 187 -13.54 -2.45 -13.80
CA LEU A 187 -12.78 -1.67 -14.77
C LEU A 187 -11.48 -2.33 -15.21
N GLY A 188 -10.70 -2.80 -14.28
CA GLY A 188 -9.35 -3.32 -14.53
C GLY A 188 -9.29 -4.84 -14.59
N SER A 189 -8.08 -5.36 -14.76
CA SER A 189 -7.81 -6.79 -14.70
C SER A 189 -7.88 -7.33 -13.27
N ILE A 190 -7.40 -6.54 -12.31
CA ILE A 190 -7.36 -6.85 -10.87
C ILE A 190 -7.79 -5.62 -10.09
N HIS A 191 -8.68 -5.84 -9.12
CA HIS A 191 -9.01 -4.84 -8.12
C HIS A 191 -8.43 -5.25 -6.76
N ILE A 192 -7.75 -4.30 -6.12
CA ILE A 192 -7.05 -4.50 -4.85
C ILE A 192 -7.80 -3.74 -3.76
N SER A 193 -8.23 -4.45 -2.71
CA SER A 193 -8.73 -3.82 -1.49
C SER A 193 -7.56 -3.53 -0.55
N ASN A 194 -7.38 -2.25 -0.21
CA ASN A 194 -6.24 -1.82 0.59
C ASN A 194 -6.60 -1.71 2.07
N VAL A 195 -5.94 -2.50 2.90
CA VAL A 195 -5.97 -2.34 4.35
C VAL A 195 -5.04 -1.20 4.72
N HIS A 196 -5.62 -0.02 4.96
CA HIS A 196 -4.85 1.16 5.27
C HIS A 196 -4.28 1.10 6.70
N ILE A 197 -3.11 1.70 6.85
CA ILE A 197 -2.25 1.67 8.03
C ILE A 197 -2.91 2.10 9.34
N LEU A 198 -3.79 3.06 9.26
CA LEU A 198 -4.28 3.73 10.45
C LEU A 198 -5.23 2.90 11.32
N ALA A 199 -5.48 1.64 10.94
CA ALA A 199 -6.24 0.71 11.76
C ALA A 199 -5.45 0.16 12.96
N ASN A 200 -4.13 0.35 13.00
CA ASN A 200 -3.26 -0.41 13.89
C ASN A 200 -2.18 0.46 14.49
N LEU A 201 -2.59 1.35 15.37
CA LEU A 201 -1.66 2.21 16.07
C LEU A 201 -1.01 1.49 17.25
N GLU A 202 0.29 1.69 17.40
CA GLU A 202 0.98 1.38 18.62
C GLU A 202 0.42 2.19 19.81
N PRO A 203 0.50 1.67 21.02
CA PRO A 203 1.22 0.46 21.42
C PRO A 203 0.42 -0.85 21.29
N PHE A 204 -0.74 -0.81 20.70
CA PHE A 204 -1.66 -1.95 20.65
C PHE A 204 -1.26 -2.92 19.55
N ARG A 205 -0.94 -4.15 19.94
CA ARG A 205 -0.80 -5.28 19.03
C ARG A 205 -2.19 -5.81 18.73
N TRP A 206 -2.54 -5.83 17.46
CA TRP A 206 -3.85 -6.25 17.02
C TRP A 206 -3.76 -7.35 15.96
N GLY A 207 -4.61 -8.33 16.04
CA GLY A 207 -4.59 -9.43 15.10
C GLY A 207 -5.78 -10.36 15.35
N SER A 208 -7.01 -9.82 15.32
CA SER A 208 -8.23 -10.60 15.51
C SER A 208 -8.47 -11.53 14.32
N PRO A 209 -8.34 -12.87 14.47
CA PRO A 209 -8.57 -13.81 13.37
C PRO A 209 -9.99 -13.74 12.81
N ASP A 210 -10.99 -13.61 13.64
CA ASP A 210 -12.39 -13.54 13.22
C ASP A 210 -12.68 -12.27 12.40
N PHE A 211 -12.19 -11.12 12.87
CA PHE A 211 -12.32 -9.85 12.15
C PHE A 211 -11.66 -9.93 10.77
N VAL A 212 -10.41 -10.40 10.72
CA VAL A 212 -9.66 -10.49 9.46
C VAL A 212 -10.33 -11.45 8.48
N GLN A 213 -10.80 -12.60 8.95
CA GLN A 213 -11.55 -13.56 8.13
C GLN A 213 -12.79 -12.93 7.50
N LYS A 214 -13.59 -12.21 8.32
CA LYS A 214 -14.77 -11.47 7.84
C LYS A 214 -14.42 -10.37 6.86
N ALA A 215 -13.36 -9.60 7.13
CA ALA A 215 -12.91 -8.52 6.25
C ALA A 215 -12.47 -9.05 4.88
N VAL A 216 -11.63 -10.09 4.83
CA VAL A 216 -11.19 -10.67 3.55
C VAL A 216 -12.36 -11.30 2.79
N LYS A 217 -13.28 -11.96 3.49
CA LYS A 217 -14.50 -12.46 2.86
C LYS A 217 -15.31 -11.33 2.23
N ALA A 218 -15.46 -10.20 2.92
CA ALA A 218 -16.16 -9.03 2.38
C ALA A 218 -15.43 -8.38 1.21
N MET A 219 -14.10 -8.39 1.19
CA MET A 219 -13.31 -7.95 0.02
C MET A 219 -13.70 -8.72 -1.24
N HIS A 220 -13.87 -10.03 -1.15
CA HIS A 220 -14.28 -10.85 -2.29
C HIS A 220 -15.77 -10.70 -2.60
N ASP A 221 -16.63 -10.86 -1.59
CA ASP A 221 -18.08 -11.02 -1.78
C ASP A 221 -18.80 -9.69 -2.05
N VAL A 222 -18.27 -8.57 -1.54
CA VAL A 222 -18.89 -7.24 -1.64
C VAL A 222 -18.07 -6.29 -2.49
N HIS A 223 -16.75 -6.16 -2.25
CA HIS A 223 -15.92 -5.25 -3.04
C HIS A 223 -15.62 -5.77 -4.46
N GLY A 224 -15.78 -7.07 -4.70
CA GLY A 224 -15.34 -7.70 -5.95
C GLY A 224 -13.81 -7.69 -6.10
N ALA A 225 -13.09 -7.50 -5.02
CA ALA A 225 -11.63 -7.49 -5.03
C ALA A 225 -11.08 -8.92 -5.16
N ASN A 226 -10.09 -9.10 -5.98
CA ASN A 226 -9.39 -10.36 -6.17
C ASN A 226 -7.94 -10.33 -5.66
N ALA A 227 -7.55 -9.21 -5.06
CA ALA A 227 -6.29 -9.04 -4.35
C ALA A 227 -6.47 -8.10 -3.15
N LEU A 228 -5.53 -8.18 -2.22
CA LEU A 228 -5.45 -7.24 -1.10
C LEU A 228 -4.05 -6.64 -0.98
N HIS A 229 -4.00 -5.41 -0.49
CA HIS A 229 -2.78 -4.73 -0.13
C HIS A 229 -2.79 -4.47 1.38
N LEU A 230 -1.75 -4.89 2.06
CA LEU A 230 -1.63 -4.81 3.50
C LEU A 230 -0.53 -3.84 3.89
N TYR A 231 -0.86 -2.80 4.64
CA TYR A 231 0.17 -2.02 5.32
C TYR A 231 0.67 -2.76 6.57
N PRO A 232 1.97 -2.64 6.89
CA PRO A 232 2.47 -3.10 8.17
C PRO A 232 1.88 -2.24 9.31
N GLN A 233 1.78 -2.82 10.50
CA GLN A 233 1.33 -2.09 11.69
C GLN A 233 2.32 -0.98 12.05
N ALA A 234 1.80 0.18 12.47
CA ALA A 234 2.60 1.33 12.94
C ALA A 234 3.79 1.72 12.03
N SER A 235 3.67 1.49 10.72
CA SER A 235 4.75 1.72 9.77
C SER A 235 4.99 3.19 9.42
N TYR A 236 4.05 4.07 9.76
CA TYR A 236 3.99 5.41 9.17
C TYR A 236 4.57 6.51 10.06
N TRP A 237 4.58 6.29 11.38
CA TRP A 237 4.97 7.31 12.34
C TRP A 237 6.09 6.81 13.23
N ASP A 238 7.12 7.62 13.35
CA ASP A 238 8.14 7.43 14.37
C ASP A 238 7.61 7.98 15.71
N TRP A 239 6.73 7.19 16.33
CA TRP A 239 6.15 7.56 17.60
C TRP A 239 7.11 7.30 18.74
N PRO A 240 7.12 8.17 19.77
CA PRO A 240 7.93 7.94 20.97
C PRO A 240 7.51 6.67 21.75
N TYR A 241 6.43 6.04 21.39
CA TYR A 241 5.88 4.83 22.04
C TYR A 241 6.13 3.55 21.27
N THR A 242 7.18 3.49 20.48
CA THR A 242 7.44 2.28 19.69
C THR A 242 7.62 1.07 20.62
N ALA A 243 6.68 0.14 20.56
CA ALA A 243 6.70 -1.11 21.31
C ALA A 243 7.76 -2.11 20.78
N ASP A 244 8.58 -1.67 19.84
CA ASP A 244 9.68 -2.44 19.27
C ASP A 244 10.99 -2.33 20.10
N LYS A 245 11.03 -1.46 21.10
CA LYS A 245 12.18 -1.37 21.99
C LYS A 245 12.06 -2.36 23.14
N LEU A 246 13.00 -3.26 23.19
CA LEU A 246 13.17 -4.19 24.30
C LEU A 246 13.80 -3.50 25.52
N PRO A 247 13.70 -4.07 26.73
CA PRO A 247 14.30 -3.49 27.93
C PRO A 247 15.81 -3.28 27.84
N ASP A 248 16.51 -4.04 27.02
CA ASP A 248 17.95 -3.92 26.75
C ASP A 248 18.30 -2.85 25.70
N GLY A 249 17.30 -2.11 25.20
CA GLY A 249 17.43 -1.08 24.20
C GLY A 249 17.53 -1.58 22.75
N LYS A 250 17.52 -2.89 22.52
CA LYS A 250 17.47 -3.46 21.17
C LYS A 250 16.08 -3.28 20.57
N ARG A 251 16.03 -3.30 19.23
CA ARG A 251 14.77 -3.27 18.50
C ARG A 251 14.37 -4.69 18.07
N GLU A 252 13.11 -5.02 18.28
CA GLU A 252 12.48 -6.21 17.74
C GLU A 252 12.11 -5.97 16.26
N PHE A 253 12.28 -6.98 15.42
CA PHE A 253 11.76 -6.89 14.06
C PHE A 253 10.24 -6.83 14.07
N GLN A 254 9.68 -5.97 13.23
CA GLN A 254 8.22 -5.79 13.15
C GLN A 254 7.48 -7.09 12.79
N LEU A 255 8.09 -7.95 11.98
CA LEU A 255 7.53 -9.27 11.64
C LEU A 255 7.40 -10.18 12.86
N ASP A 256 8.34 -10.10 13.80
CA ASP A 256 8.32 -10.90 15.02
C ASP A 256 7.36 -10.29 16.04
N ARG A 257 7.39 -8.97 16.18
CA ARG A 257 6.51 -8.23 17.08
C ARG A 257 5.03 -8.40 16.72
N ASP A 258 4.72 -8.23 15.44
CA ASP A 258 3.35 -8.19 14.91
C ASP A 258 2.99 -9.49 14.15
N TRP A 259 3.60 -10.61 14.53
CA TRP A 259 3.48 -11.89 13.85
C TRP A 259 2.01 -12.30 13.60
N ILE A 260 1.12 -12.09 14.58
CA ILE A 260 -0.29 -12.48 14.47
C ILE A 260 -1.01 -11.66 13.39
N TRP A 261 -0.67 -10.38 13.22
CA TRP A 261 -1.19 -9.54 12.15
C TRP A 261 -0.86 -10.12 10.78
N TYR A 262 0.42 -10.39 10.53
CA TYR A 262 0.85 -10.92 9.24
C TYR A 262 0.32 -12.32 8.99
N GLN A 263 0.30 -13.18 9.99
CA GLN A 263 -0.20 -14.54 9.82
C GLN A 263 -1.71 -14.61 9.59
N THR A 264 -2.50 -13.79 10.27
CA THR A 264 -3.96 -13.76 10.05
C THR A 264 -4.30 -13.27 8.65
N TRP A 265 -3.69 -12.19 8.21
CA TRP A 265 -3.92 -11.68 6.86
C TRP A 265 -3.42 -12.66 5.79
N GLY A 266 -2.23 -13.19 5.92
CA GLY A 266 -1.70 -14.19 4.98
C GLY A 266 -2.57 -15.44 4.89
N ARG A 267 -3.02 -15.96 6.04
CA ARG A 267 -3.87 -17.14 6.10
C ARG A 267 -5.22 -16.94 5.42
N TYR A 268 -5.88 -15.82 5.69
CA TYR A 268 -7.20 -15.54 5.13
C TYR A 268 -7.15 -14.96 3.71
N ALA A 269 -6.08 -14.28 3.33
CA ALA A 269 -5.83 -13.94 1.93
C ALA A 269 -5.72 -15.19 1.06
N TRP A 270 -5.09 -16.25 1.57
CA TRP A 270 -5.00 -17.52 0.88
C TRP A 270 -6.37 -18.23 0.80
N ASN A 271 -7.12 -18.29 1.92
CA ASN A 271 -8.45 -18.88 1.96
C ASN A 271 -9.30 -18.32 3.12
N CYS A 272 -10.15 -17.37 2.84
CA CYS A 272 -11.07 -16.79 3.84
C CYS A 272 -12.31 -17.67 4.11
N ARG A 273 -12.54 -18.74 3.33
CA ARG A 273 -13.73 -19.61 3.45
C ARG A 273 -13.50 -20.82 4.36
N ARG A 274 -12.49 -20.75 5.23
CA ARG A 274 -12.19 -21.79 6.22
C ARG A 274 -13.31 -21.90 7.25
N ASN A 275 -13.55 -23.14 7.73
CA ASN A 275 -14.57 -23.39 8.73
C ASN A 275 -14.17 -22.76 10.07
N ARG A 276 -15.08 -22.01 10.69
CA ARG A 276 -14.81 -21.24 11.90
C ARG A 276 -14.37 -22.11 13.10
N SER A 277 -14.98 -23.27 13.31
CA SER A 277 -14.58 -24.14 14.45
C SER A 277 -13.15 -24.65 14.28
N GLN A 278 -12.76 -25.04 13.06
CA GLN A 278 -11.40 -25.47 12.77
C GLN A 278 -10.40 -24.32 12.90
N GLU A 279 -10.80 -23.10 12.61
CA GLU A 279 -9.97 -21.92 12.80
C GLU A 279 -9.77 -21.57 14.28
N ILE A 280 -10.77 -21.79 15.12
CA ILE A 280 -10.65 -21.64 16.58
C ILE A 280 -9.57 -22.61 17.10
N ASP A 281 -9.66 -23.89 16.76
CA ASP A 281 -8.68 -24.92 17.18
C ASP A 281 -7.27 -24.59 16.66
N TYR A 282 -7.18 -24.19 15.39
CA TYR A 282 -5.92 -23.79 14.78
C TYR A 282 -5.27 -22.61 15.53
N TRP A 283 -6.03 -21.55 15.80
CA TRP A 283 -5.46 -20.37 16.45
C TRP A 283 -5.16 -20.61 17.93
N ASN A 284 -5.96 -21.41 18.64
CA ASN A 284 -5.62 -21.84 20.01
C ASN A 284 -4.27 -22.56 20.02
N HIS A 285 -4.06 -23.48 19.08
CA HIS A 285 -2.80 -24.20 18.97
C HIS A 285 -1.61 -23.27 18.62
N GLN A 286 -1.78 -22.35 17.65
CA GLN A 286 -0.70 -21.41 17.28
C GLN A 286 -0.34 -20.47 18.45
N LEU A 287 -1.32 -19.92 19.13
CA LEU A 287 -1.11 -19.05 20.29
C LEU A 287 -0.51 -19.83 21.47
N GLY A 288 -0.98 -21.06 21.71
CA GLY A 288 -0.41 -21.94 22.73
C GLY A 288 1.06 -22.22 22.50
N LYS A 289 1.43 -22.51 21.25
CA LYS A 289 2.82 -22.70 20.83
C LYS A 289 3.66 -21.43 20.99
N PHE A 290 3.14 -20.30 20.59
CA PHE A 290 3.86 -19.03 20.64
C PHE A 290 4.11 -18.55 22.08
N TYR A 291 3.10 -18.66 22.93
CA TYR A 291 3.19 -18.23 24.34
C TYR A 291 3.64 -19.33 25.31
N GLY A 292 3.89 -20.54 24.83
CA GLY A 292 4.30 -21.65 25.68
C GLY A 292 3.24 -22.08 26.71
N THR A 293 1.96 -22.05 26.33
CA THR A 293 0.83 -22.36 27.21
C THR A 293 -0.08 -23.45 26.62
N SER A 294 -1.04 -23.97 27.43
CA SER A 294 -2.03 -24.93 26.94
C SER A 294 -2.99 -24.31 25.91
N ASP A 295 -3.59 -25.14 25.06
CA ASP A 295 -4.60 -24.69 24.09
C ASP A 295 -5.84 -24.09 24.78
N GLU A 296 -6.16 -24.51 25.99
CA GLU A 296 -7.23 -23.94 26.81
C GLU A 296 -6.91 -22.47 27.16
N ASN A 297 -5.73 -22.21 27.73
CA ASN A 297 -5.30 -20.85 28.04
C ASN A 297 -5.13 -20.02 26.79
N ALA A 298 -4.64 -20.59 25.71
CA ALA A 298 -4.54 -19.95 24.42
C ALA A 298 -5.91 -19.54 23.85
N GLY A 299 -6.95 -20.30 24.18
CA GLY A 299 -8.34 -19.95 23.88
C GLY A 299 -8.75 -18.61 24.46
N LEU A 300 -8.38 -18.34 25.73
CA LEU A 300 -8.64 -17.04 26.37
C LEU A 300 -7.87 -15.90 25.70
N ILE A 301 -6.63 -16.17 25.28
CA ILE A 301 -5.82 -15.17 24.53
C ILE A 301 -6.47 -14.87 23.18
N ARG A 302 -6.91 -15.89 22.44
CA ARG A 302 -7.63 -15.73 21.17
C ARG A 302 -8.90 -14.91 21.35
N GLU A 303 -9.69 -15.22 22.38
CA GLU A 303 -10.92 -14.49 22.71
C GLU A 303 -10.64 -13.02 22.97
N ALA A 304 -9.59 -12.70 23.73
CA ALA A 304 -9.18 -11.32 23.97
C ALA A 304 -8.81 -10.59 22.67
N TYR A 305 -8.10 -11.24 21.75
CA TYR A 305 -7.82 -10.68 20.42
C TYR A 305 -9.10 -10.45 19.61
N GLU A 306 -10.03 -11.38 19.63
CA GLU A 306 -11.29 -11.27 18.89
C GLU A 306 -12.21 -10.20 19.47
N GLU A 307 -12.33 -10.10 20.79
CA GLU A 307 -13.08 -9.02 21.45
C GLU A 307 -12.44 -7.65 21.15
N SER A 308 -11.12 -7.57 21.14
CA SER A 308 -10.43 -6.32 20.75
C SER A 308 -10.77 -5.88 19.31
N GLY A 309 -10.97 -6.84 18.41
CA GLY A 309 -11.40 -6.59 17.03
C GLY A 309 -12.80 -6.01 16.91
N GLU A 310 -13.65 -6.23 17.91
CA GLU A 310 -15.02 -5.74 17.94
C GLU A 310 -15.17 -4.33 18.55
N ILE A 311 -14.12 -3.77 19.15
CA ILE A 311 -14.16 -2.44 19.77
C ILE A 311 -14.49 -1.36 18.73
N ALA A 312 -13.77 -1.33 17.62
CA ALA A 312 -14.00 -0.33 16.59
C ALA A 312 -15.40 -0.46 15.95
N PRO A 313 -15.87 -1.62 15.50
CA PRO A 313 -17.21 -1.78 14.97
C PRO A 313 -18.33 -1.41 15.95
N LYS A 314 -18.19 -1.79 17.22
CA LYS A 314 -19.25 -1.62 18.24
C LYS A 314 -19.24 -0.24 18.88
N LEU A 315 -18.06 0.32 19.17
CA LEU A 315 -17.92 1.54 19.95
C LEU A 315 -17.74 2.78 19.06
N LEU A 316 -16.71 2.79 18.24
CA LEU A 316 -16.36 3.99 17.48
C LEU A 316 -17.47 4.45 16.53
N ARG A 317 -18.19 3.52 15.94
CA ARG A 317 -19.29 3.81 15.02
C ARG A 317 -20.54 4.41 15.68
N ARG A 318 -20.68 4.25 17.00
CA ARG A 318 -21.82 4.83 17.74
C ARG A 318 -21.68 6.32 18.00
N PHE A 319 -20.47 6.86 17.89
CA PHE A 319 -20.19 8.27 18.17
C PHE A 319 -20.10 9.13 16.90
N GLY A 320 -20.74 8.70 15.81
CA GLY A 320 -20.73 9.45 14.55
C GLY A 320 -19.38 9.43 13.82
N ILE A 321 -18.47 8.55 14.23
CA ILE A 321 -17.19 8.37 13.60
C ILE A 321 -17.40 7.51 12.37
N THR A 322 -17.08 8.08 11.22
CA THR A 322 -17.21 7.40 9.93
C THR A 322 -16.14 6.33 9.75
N GLU A 323 -16.42 5.38 8.90
CA GLU A 323 -15.56 4.23 8.63
C GLU A 323 -14.15 4.60 8.19
N GLY A 324 -13.94 5.73 7.62
CA GLY A 324 -12.66 6.14 7.07
C GLY A 324 -12.00 7.33 7.73
N ASN A 325 -12.53 7.78 8.87
CA ASN A 325 -12.05 9.01 9.46
C ASN A 325 -10.71 8.80 10.18
N ARG A 326 -9.72 9.58 9.82
CA ARG A 326 -8.41 9.67 10.48
C ARG A 326 -8.52 10.00 11.97
N GLN A 327 -9.56 10.74 12.35
CA GLN A 327 -9.85 11.13 13.72
C GLN A 327 -10.16 9.95 14.63
N THR A 328 -10.56 8.80 14.10
CA THR A 328 -10.78 7.58 14.90
C THR A 328 -9.53 7.08 15.61
N LEU A 329 -8.39 7.62 15.27
CA LEU A 329 -7.09 7.15 15.73
C LEU A 329 -6.46 8.01 16.80
N LEU A 330 -6.96 9.21 16.96
CA LEU A 330 -6.44 10.17 17.93
C LEU A 330 -7.44 10.25 19.08
N LEU A 331 -7.30 9.35 20.05
CA LEU A 331 -8.13 9.34 21.27
C LEU A 331 -8.29 10.73 21.89
N GLY A 332 -7.27 11.58 21.78
CA GLY A 332 -7.33 12.96 22.22
C GLY A 332 -8.31 13.85 21.42
N MET A 333 -8.63 13.51 20.18
CA MET A 333 -9.62 14.25 19.39
C MET A 333 -11.06 13.87 19.73
N PHE A 334 -11.30 12.70 20.28
CA PHE A 334 -12.61 12.31 20.76
C PHE A 334 -13.05 13.08 21.99
N MET A 335 -12.10 13.48 22.80
CA MET A 335 -12.36 14.16 24.07
C MET A 335 -12.61 15.66 23.89
N SER A 336 -12.37 16.19 22.69
CA SER A 336 -12.51 17.61 22.37
C SER A 336 -13.73 17.94 21.51
N GLN A 337 -14.51 16.96 21.10
CA GLN A 337 -15.77 17.10 20.39
C GLN A 337 -16.93 16.64 21.29
#